data_35c5d7845d2409436208c9c567ffe0f9
#
_entry.id   35c5d7845d2409436208c9c567ffe0f9
#
_cell.length_a   1.000
_cell.length_b   1.000
_cell.length_c   1.000
_cell.angle_alpha   90.00
_cell.angle_beta   90.00
_cell.angle_gamma   90.00
#
_symmetry.space_group_name_H-M   'P 1'
#
loop_
_entity.id
_entity.type
_entity.pdbx_description
1 polymer ?
#
loop_
_entity_poly.entity_id
_entity_poly.type
_entity_poly.pdbx_seq_one_letter_code
_entity_poly.pdbx_strand_id
1 'polypeptide(L)'
;WYTDVIMKNELVDYSPVKGFMVIRPYGYALWEKIQEYADAKFKETGHKNMYFPLLIPESLLNKEKEHVEGFAPEVAWVTRGGSQDLAERLVIRPTSETIICHMYAKWLNSYRDLPYLYNQWCSVVRWEKTTRPFLRTSEFLWQEGHTLHETAEEAQAETLQMLDIYRQVAEDLMAM
;
A
#
# COMPACT_ATOMS: atom_id res chain seq x y z
N TRP A 1 8.85 27.12 -4.11
CA TRP A 1 8.84 26.67 -5.51
C TRP A 1 8.02 25.39 -5.70
N TYR A 2 8.39 24.25 -5.07
CA TYR A 2 7.71 22.95 -5.25
C TYR A 2 6.20 23.05 -4.99
N THR A 3 5.79 23.55 -3.83
CA THR A 3 4.37 23.71 -3.47
C THR A 3 3.64 24.64 -4.44
N ASP A 4 4.29 25.74 -4.86
CA ASP A 4 3.67 26.67 -5.81
C ASP A 4 3.43 26.03 -7.17
N VAL A 5 4.36 25.20 -7.64
CA VAL A 5 4.21 24.50 -8.93
C VAL A 5 3.00 23.57 -8.90
N ILE A 6 2.88 22.73 -7.88
CA ILE A 6 1.81 21.74 -7.81
C ILE A 6 0.45 22.36 -7.54
N MET A 7 0.38 23.44 -6.75
CA MET A 7 -0.87 24.13 -6.43
C MET A 7 -1.36 24.99 -7.61
N LYS A 8 -0.46 25.78 -8.23
CA LYS A 8 -0.80 26.66 -9.37
C LYS A 8 -1.18 25.87 -10.63
N ASN A 9 -0.63 24.67 -10.80
CA ASN A 9 -1.00 23.78 -11.90
C ASN A 9 -2.16 22.83 -11.54
N GLU A 10 -2.80 23.06 -10.42
CA GLU A 10 -4.01 22.33 -10.01
C GLU A 10 -3.81 20.81 -9.92
N LEU A 11 -2.61 20.35 -9.52
CA LEU A 11 -2.31 18.93 -9.37
C LEU A 11 -2.90 18.35 -8.09
N VAL A 12 -2.91 19.16 -7.02
CA VAL A 12 -3.36 18.76 -5.68
C VAL A 12 -3.98 19.95 -4.97
N ASP A 13 -4.84 19.70 -4.00
CA ASP A 13 -5.37 20.69 -3.09
C ASP A 13 -5.45 20.13 -1.66
N TYR A 14 -5.50 21.03 -0.67
CA TYR A 14 -5.66 20.66 0.73
C TYR A 14 -7.10 20.25 1.00
N SER A 15 -7.28 19.11 1.68
CA SER A 15 -8.60 18.73 2.19
C SER A 15 -8.90 19.43 3.52
N PRO A 16 -10.16 19.43 3.98
CA PRO A 16 -10.51 19.91 5.31
C PRO A 16 -9.81 19.15 6.45
N VAL A 17 -9.35 17.92 6.20
CA VAL A 17 -8.62 17.11 7.18
C VAL A 17 -7.13 17.32 6.99
N LYS A 18 -6.47 17.83 8.02
CA LYS A 18 -5.03 18.12 7.99
C LYS A 18 -4.23 16.88 7.63
N GLY A 19 -3.32 17.02 6.68
CA GLY A 19 -2.45 15.94 6.21
C GLY A 19 -3.04 15.08 5.11
N PHE A 20 -4.33 15.22 4.82
CA PHE A 20 -5.02 14.55 3.72
C PHE A 20 -5.18 15.53 2.55
N MET A 21 -4.86 15.07 1.35
CA MET A 21 -4.86 15.90 0.16
C MET A 21 -5.89 15.42 -0.85
N VAL A 22 -6.44 16.35 -1.61
CA VAL A 22 -7.24 16.05 -2.80
C VAL A 22 -6.30 16.02 -3.99
N ILE A 23 -6.12 14.87 -4.60
CA ILE A 23 -5.39 14.76 -5.87
C ILE A 23 -6.38 15.13 -6.98
N ARG A 24 -6.11 16.24 -7.67
CA ARG A 24 -6.97 16.76 -8.73
C ARG A 24 -6.76 15.99 -10.03
N PRO A 25 -7.65 16.09 -11.03
CA PRO A 25 -7.60 15.24 -12.22
C PRO A 25 -6.25 15.22 -12.94
N TYR A 26 -5.57 16.35 -13.05
CA TYR A 26 -4.26 16.43 -13.70
C TYR A 26 -3.17 15.70 -12.89
N GLY A 27 -3.18 15.86 -11.56
CA GLY A 27 -2.28 15.11 -10.67
C GLY A 27 -2.61 13.61 -10.65
N TYR A 28 -3.90 13.25 -10.68
CA TYR A 28 -4.33 11.86 -10.69
C TYR A 28 -3.97 11.14 -11.99
N ALA A 29 -3.99 11.85 -13.12
CA ALA A 29 -3.58 11.30 -14.41
C ALA A 29 -2.11 10.83 -14.42
N LEU A 30 -1.22 11.48 -13.63
CA LEU A 30 0.16 11.01 -13.45
C LEU A 30 0.18 9.66 -12.72
N TRP A 31 -0.64 9.51 -11.68
CA TRP A 31 -0.80 8.25 -10.96
C TRP A 31 -1.35 7.15 -11.87
N GLU A 32 -2.39 7.43 -12.65
CA GLU A 32 -2.97 6.47 -13.59
C GLU A 32 -1.94 5.93 -14.57
N LYS A 33 -1.03 6.79 -15.07
CA LYS A 33 0.04 6.35 -15.98
C LYS A 33 1.08 5.48 -15.29
N ILE A 34 1.46 5.79 -14.05
CA ILE A 34 2.35 4.95 -13.25
C ILE A 34 1.69 3.59 -12.99
N GLN A 35 0.42 3.61 -12.60
CA GLN A 35 -0.34 2.38 -12.32
C GLN A 35 -0.49 1.52 -13.57
N GLU A 36 -0.89 2.11 -14.71
CA GLU A 36 -1.06 1.41 -15.98
C GLU A 36 0.24 0.69 -16.40
N TYR A 37 1.36 1.39 -16.35
CA TYR A 37 2.66 0.83 -16.73
C TYR A 37 3.11 -0.28 -15.78
N ALA A 38 3.11 0.00 -14.48
CA ALA A 38 3.57 -0.96 -13.48
C ALA A 38 2.66 -2.20 -13.41
N ASP A 39 1.34 -2.03 -13.49
CA ASP A 39 0.38 -3.13 -13.47
C ASP A 39 0.53 -4.06 -14.67
N ALA A 40 0.81 -3.51 -15.85
CA ALA A 40 1.12 -4.31 -17.04
C ALA A 40 2.37 -5.17 -16.81
N LYS A 41 3.44 -4.58 -16.25
CA LYS A 41 4.68 -5.31 -15.93
C LYS A 41 4.48 -6.40 -14.88
N PHE A 42 3.71 -6.12 -13.82
CA PHE A 42 3.37 -7.15 -12.82
C PHE A 42 2.59 -8.31 -13.45
N LYS A 43 1.65 -8.03 -14.33
CA LYS A 43 0.88 -9.07 -15.04
C LYS A 43 1.74 -9.89 -16.01
N GLU A 44 2.71 -9.28 -16.69
CA GLU A 44 3.67 -9.97 -17.54
C GLU A 44 4.50 -11.01 -16.76
N THR A 45 4.76 -10.76 -15.48
CA THR A 45 5.47 -11.67 -14.57
C THR A 45 4.55 -12.65 -13.83
N GLY A 46 3.27 -12.69 -14.17
CA GLY A 46 2.30 -13.66 -13.63
C GLY A 46 1.56 -13.19 -12.37
N HIS A 47 1.79 -11.97 -11.91
CA HIS A 47 1.10 -11.43 -10.75
C HIS A 47 -0.39 -11.18 -11.03
N LYS A 48 -1.19 -11.33 -9.99
CA LYS A 48 -2.64 -11.09 -10.03
C LYS A 48 -3.01 -10.05 -9.00
N ASN A 49 -3.91 -9.14 -9.37
CA ASN A 49 -4.44 -8.16 -8.44
C ASN A 49 -5.49 -8.80 -7.54
N MET A 50 -5.44 -8.46 -6.26
CA MET A 50 -6.41 -8.78 -5.24
C MET A 50 -6.86 -7.51 -4.51
N TYR A 51 -7.84 -7.64 -3.64
CA TYR A 51 -8.26 -6.56 -2.75
C TYR A 51 -8.50 -7.09 -1.35
N PHE A 52 -7.88 -6.44 -0.37
CA PHE A 52 -8.06 -6.73 1.06
C PHE A 52 -8.78 -5.57 1.74
N PRO A 53 -9.53 -5.86 2.82
CA PRO A 53 -10.31 -4.85 3.52
C PRO A 53 -9.48 -3.69 4.05
N LEU A 54 -10.10 -2.51 4.08
CA LEU A 54 -9.52 -1.29 4.64
C LEU A 54 -9.27 -1.40 6.15
N LEU A 55 -10.14 -2.12 6.87
CA LEU A 55 -10.12 -2.19 8.33
C LEU A 55 -9.47 -3.49 8.80
N ILE A 56 -8.57 -3.36 9.76
CA ILE A 56 -7.83 -4.47 10.37
C ILE A 56 -8.15 -4.50 11.86
N PRO A 57 -8.50 -5.67 12.45
CA PRO A 57 -8.70 -5.79 13.89
C PRO A 57 -7.42 -5.50 14.68
N GLU A 58 -7.55 -4.82 15.82
CA GLU A 58 -6.43 -4.52 16.71
C GLU A 58 -5.67 -5.79 17.16
N SER A 59 -6.40 -6.86 17.44
CA SER A 59 -5.82 -8.16 17.84
C SER A 59 -4.87 -8.71 16.77
N LEU A 60 -5.18 -8.50 15.48
CA LEU A 60 -4.34 -8.93 14.40
C LEU A 60 -3.06 -8.08 14.28
N LEU A 61 -3.18 -6.76 14.44
CA LEU A 61 -2.04 -5.85 14.42
C LEU A 61 -1.07 -6.11 15.58
N ASN A 62 -1.58 -6.46 16.76
CA ASN A 62 -0.75 -6.71 17.94
C ASN A 62 0.10 -7.98 17.81
N LYS A 63 -0.34 -8.97 17.06
CA LYS A 63 0.47 -10.18 16.78
C LYS A 63 1.78 -9.86 16.06
N GLU A 64 1.79 -8.83 15.20
CA GLU A 64 3.00 -8.42 14.49
C GLU A 64 3.95 -7.59 15.34
N LYS A 65 3.42 -6.81 16.32
CA LYS A 65 4.29 -6.02 17.22
C LYS A 65 5.28 -6.90 17.99
N GLU A 66 4.93 -8.15 18.23
CA GLU A 66 5.80 -9.12 18.88
C GLU A 66 6.96 -9.58 17.97
N HIS A 67 6.81 -9.41 16.65
CA HIS A 67 7.79 -9.88 15.66
C HIS A 67 8.62 -8.75 15.03
N VAL A 68 8.16 -7.48 15.12
CA VAL A 68 8.83 -6.33 14.50
C VAL A 68 9.17 -5.30 15.57
N GLU A 69 10.36 -5.43 16.17
CA GLU A 69 10.92 -4.37 17.00
C GLU A 69 11.09 -3.10 16.17
N GLY A 70 10.36 -2.05 16.49
CA GLY A 70 10.56 -0.69 15.99
C GLY A 70 9.56 -0.17 14.96
N PHE A 71 8.62 -0.96 14.47
CA PHE A 71 7.57 -0.47 13.57
C PHE A 71 6.21 -0.41 14.29
N ALA A 72 5.96 0.69 15.00
CA ALA A 72 4.60 1.06 15.40
C ALA A 72 4.19 2.27 14.54
N PRO A 73 3.58 2.08 13.37
CA PRO A 73 3.07 3.20 12.61
C PRO A 73 2.03 3.94 13.47
N GLU A 74 2.07 5.25 13.48
CA GLU A 74 0.96 6.02 14.03
C GLU A 74 -0.27 5.71 13.16
N VAL A 75 -1.27 5.02 13.73
CA VAL A 75 -2.44 4.50 13.04
C VAL A 75 -3.69 5.31 13.36
N ALA A 76 -4.62 5.32 12.43
CA ALA A 76 -5.96 5.87 12.66
C ALA A 76 -6.88 4.75 13.20
N TRP A 77 -7.53 5.00 14.33
CA TRP A 77 -8.40 4.06 15.00
C TRP A 77 -9.87 4.29 14.65
N VAL A 78 -10.59 3.21 14.41
CA VAL A 78 -12.05 3.20 14.30
C VAL A 78 -12.59 2.50 15.54
N THR A 79 -13.34 3.25 16.36
CA THR A 79 -13.85 2.79 17.66
C THR A 79 -15.37 2.61 17.67
N ARG A 80 -16.06 3.13 16.64
CA ARG A 80 -17.52 3.08 16.55
C ARG A 80 -17.96 2.63 15.17
N GLY A 81 -19.03 1.82 15.12
CA GLY A 81 -19.75 1.43 13.92
C GLY A 81 -21.20 1.96 14.00
N GLY A 82 -21.53 2.95 13.16
CA GLY A 82 -22.79 3.67 13.30
C GLY A 82 -22.88 4.41 14.63
N SER A 83 -23.91 4.13 15.43
CA SER A 83 -24.11 4.77 16.75
C SER A 83 -23.55 3.96 17.92
N GLN A 84 -22.94 2.79 17.69
CA GLN A 84 -22.50 1.89 18.74
C GLN A 84 -20.97 1.82 18.78
N ASP A 85 -20.43 1.64 19.99
CA ASP A 85 -19.00 1.34 20.16
C ASP A 85 -18.73 -0.08 19.70
N LEU A 86 -17.57 -0.27 19.06
CA LEU A 86 -17.14 -1.60 18.60
C LEU A 86 -16.62 -2.40 19.80
N ALA A 87 -16.91 -3.71 19.81
CA ALA A 87 -16.37 -4.63 20.81
C ALA A 87 -14.83 -4.73 20.75
N GLU A 88 -14.26 -4.52 19.58
CA GLU A 88 -12.82 -4.44 19.33
C GLU A 88 -12.54 -3.24 18.43
N ARG A 89 -11.49 -2.49 18.74
CA ARG A 89 -11.03 -1.39 17.88
C ARG A 89 -10.50 -1.92 16.56
N LEU A 90 -10.75 -1.17 15.50
CA LEU A 90 -10.21 -1.44 14.18
C LEU A 90 -9.21 -0.36 13.79
N VAL A 91 -8.28 -0.72 12.94
CA VAL A 91 -7.27 0.18 12.38
C VAL A 91 -7.58 0.41 10.91
N ILE A 92 -7.53 1.66 10.46
CA ILE A 92 -7.43 1.93 9.03
C ILE A 92 -6.03 1.50 8.60
N ARG A 93 -5.93 0.60 7.65
CA ARG A 93 -4.67 -0.07 7.26
C ARG A 93 -3.52 0.91 7.02
N PRO A 94 -2.40 0.77 7.74
CA PRO A 94 -1.14 1.44 7.42
C PRO A 94 -0.30 0.66 6.41
N THR A 95 -0.59 -0.60 6.27
CA THR A 95 -0.18 -1.63 5.31
C THR A 95 -1.16 -2.79 5.42
N SER A 96 -1.28 -3.62 4.41
CA SER A 96 -2.15 -4.81 4.47
C SER A 96 -1.39 -6.10 4.79
N GLU A 97 -0.10 -6.04 5.08
CA GLU A 97 0.75 -7.22 5.31
C GLU A 97 0.15 -8.20 6.31
N THR A 98 -0.29 -7.70 7.47
CA THR A 98 -0.86 -8.51 8.55
C THR A 98 -2.08 -9.31 8.10
N ILE A 99 -3.06 -8.65 7.47
CA ILE A 99 -4.27 -9.32 7.01
C ILE A 99 -3.99 -10.23 5.83
N ILE A 100 -3.06 -9.86 4.95
CA ILE A 100 -2.63 -10.69 3.81
C ILE A 100 -1.99 -11.97 4.31
N CYS A 101 -1.00 -11.88 5.20
CA CYS A 101 -0.32 -13.05 5.78
C CYS A 101 -1.29 -13.95 6.55
N HIS A 102 -2.23 -13.36 7.30
CA HIS A 102 -3.28 -14.12 7.99
C HIS A 102 -4.14 -14.94 7.02
N MET A 103 -4.54 -14.34 5.91
CA MET A 103 -5.35 -15.02 4.89
C MET A 103 -4.54 -16.04 4.10
N TYR A 104 -3.28 -15.77 3.80
CA TYR A 104 -2.40 -16.72 3.13
C TYR A 104 -2.19 -17.97 3.99
N ALA A 105 -1.97 -17.81 5.30
CA ALA A 105 -1.88 -18.94 6.23
C ALA A 105 -3.15 -19.80 6.26
N LYS A 106 -4.31 -19.21 5.98
CA LYS A 106 -5.58 -19.94 5.87
C LYS A 106 -5.76 -20.64 4.53
N TRP A 107 -5.26 -20.07 3.45
CA TRP A 107 -5.48 -20.58 2.08
C TRP A 107 -4.43 -21.59 1.65
N LEU A 108 -3.20 -21.47 2.16
CA LEU A 108 -2.10 -22.35 1.81
C LEU A 108 -2.30 -23.73 2.44
N ASN A 109 -2.61 -24.72 1.63
CA ASN A 109 -2.82 -26.09 2.06
C ASN A 109 -1.65 -27.02 1.67
N SER A 110 -0.89 -26.66 0.63
CA SER A 110 0.19 -27.48 0.11
C SER A 110 1.24 -26.59 -0.58
N TYR A 111 2.50 -27.05 -0.62
CA TYR A 111 3.55 -26.42 -1.42
C TYR A 111 3.19 -26.33 -2.91
N ARG A 112 2.26 -27.16 -3.38
CA ARG A 112 1.77 -27.12 -4.78
C ARG A 112 0.90 -25.90 -5.07
N ASP A 113 0.45 -25.20 -4.05
CA ASP A 113 -0.31 -23.95 -4.18
C ASP A 113 0.62 -22.75 -4.47
N LEU A 114 1.93 -22.93 -4.28
CA LEU A 114 2.95 -21.90 -4.47
C LEU A 114 3.46 -21.84 -5.93
N PRO A 115 3.96 -20.69 -6.36
CA PRO A 115 4.03 -19.43 -5.62
C PRO A 115 2.70 -18.67 -5.58
N TYR A 116 2.46 -17.93 -4.50
CA TYR A 116 1.44 -16.87 -4.50
C TYR A 116 2.09 -15.57 -4.98
N LEU A 117 1.58 -15.03 -6.10
CA LEU A 117 2.07 -13.80 -6.70
C LEU A 117 0.90 -12.80 -6.77
N TYR A 118 0.66 -12.12 -5.65
CA TYR A 118 -0.49 -11.23 -5.53
C TYR A 118 -0.08 -9.80 -5.21
N ASN A 119 -0.79 -8.88 -5.85
CA ASN A 119 -0.61 -7.44 -5.74
C ASN A 119 -1.93 -6.77 -5.36
N GLN A 120 -1.85 -5.67 -4.65
CA GLN A 120 -2.99 -4.82 -4.33
C GLN A 120 -2.67 -3.36 -4.64
N TRP A 121 -3.52 -2.71 -5.42
CA TRP A 121 -3.57 -1.27 -5.57
C TRP A 121 -4.58 -0.71 -4.56
N CYS A 122 -4.13 0.19 -3.70
CA CYS A 122 -4.99 0.73 -2.66
C CYS A 122 -4.46 2.04 -2.08
N SER A 123 -5.23 2.66 -1.19
CA SER A 123 -4.73 3.68 -0.28
C SER A 123 -4.41 3.07 1.08
N VAL A 124 -3.48 3.70 1.80
CA VAL A 124 -3.15 3.43 3.20
C VAL A 124 -3.12 4.72 3.99
N VAL A 125 -3.27 4.62 5.30
CA VAL A 125 -3.24 5.76 6.21
C VAL A 125 -2.15 5.58 7.24
N ARG A 126 -1.21 6.53 7.27
CA ARG A 126 -0.18 6.65 8.30
C ARG A 126 -0.28 8.04 8.91
N TRP A 127 -0.58 8.13 10.20
CA TRP A 127 -0.87 9.40 10.88
C TRP A 127 0.41 10.22 11.05
N GLU A 128 0.76 10.98 10.01
CA GLU A 128 2.02 11.71 9.93
C GLU A 128 1.95 13.05 10.68
N LYS A 129 2.99 13.36 11.45
CA LYS A 129 3.11 14.65 12.17
C LYS A 129 3.38 15.81 11.23
N THR A 130 4.19 15.56 10.19
CA THR A 130 4.57 16.56 9.19
C THR A 130 4.25 16.02 7.81
N THR A 131 3.45 16.79 7.07
CA THR A 131 3.00 16.40 5.73
C THR A 131 3.46 17.39 4.67
N ARG A 132 3.64 16.91 3.45
CA ARG A 132 3.97 17.70 2.28
C ARG A 132 3.26 17.10 1.06
N PRO A 133 2.52 17.89 0.29
CA PRO A 133 1.76 17.39 -0.87
C PRO A 133 2.60 16.52 -1.80
N PHE A 134 2.05 15.40 -2.24
CA PHE A 134 2.66 14.30 -2.99
C PHE A 134 3.80 13.54 -2.29
N LEU A 135 4.66 14.22 -1.54
CA LEU A 135 5.87 13.60 -0.99
C LEU A 135 5.61 12.86 0.32
N ARG A 136 4.72 13.38 1.15
CA ARG A 136 4.39 12.79 2.45
C ARG A 136 3.01 13.24 2.91
N THR A 137 2.01 12.41 2.74
CA THR A 137 0.63 12.67 3.16
C THR A 137 0.16 11.60 4.12
N SER A 138 -0.84 11.92 4.95
CA SER A 138 -1.38 10.94 5.90
C SER A 138 -2.12 9.81 5.21
N GLU A 139 -2.81 10.08 4.10
CA GLU A 139 -3.31 9.08 3.18
C GLU A 139 -2.54 9.18 1.87
N PHE A 140 -2.14 8.05 1.31
CA PHE A 140 -1.48 8.00 0.01
C PHE A 140 -1.85 6.74 -0.75
N LEU A 141 -1.80 6.86 -2.07
CA LEU A 141 -1.98 5.76 -2.99
C LEU A 141 -0.66 5.01 -3.13
N TRP A 142 -0.75 3.71 -3.18
CA TRP A 142 0.40 2.86 -3.40
C TRP A 142 0.03 1.53 -4.05
N GLN A 143 1.03 0.74 -4.28
CA GLN A 143 0.95 -0.67 -4.59
C GLN A 143 1.67 -1.44 -3.49
N GLU A 144 1.13 -2.56 -3.09
CA GLU A 144 1.78 -3.54 -2.23
C GLU A 144 1.62 -4.94 -2.82
N GLY A 145 2.75 -5.58 -3.11
CA GLY A 145 2.80 -6.97 -3.52
C GLY A 145 3.31 -7.82 -2.36
N HIS A 146 2.62 -8.92 -2.08
CA HIS A 146 3.01 -9.90 -1.08
C HIS A 146 3.04 -11.27 -1.72
N THR A 147 4.22 -11.87 -1.79
CA THR A 147 4.43 -13.14 -2.48
C THR A 147 4.88 -14.21 -1.51
N LEU A 148 4.48 -15.46 -1.78
CA LEU A 148 4.95 -16.64 -1.05
C LEU A 148 5.62 -17.59 -2.03
N HIS A 149 6.75 -18.15 -1.61
CA HIS A 149 7.58 -19.06 -2.38
C HIS A 149 7.90 -20.31 -1.59
N GLU A 150 8.27 -21.38 -2.27
CA GLU A 150 8.70 -22.62 -1.61
C GLU A 150 10.11 -22.47 -1.02
N THR A 151 11.00 -21.74 -1.73
CA THR A 151 12.40 -21.59 -1.35
C THR A 151 12.82 -20.12 -1.20
N ALA A 152 13.90 -19.90 -0.46
CA ALA A 152 14.50 -18.57 -0.32
C ALA A 152 15.08 -18.06 -1.65
N GLU A 153 15.59 -18.95 -2.47
CA GLU A 153 16.15 -18.63 -3.79
C GLU A 153 15.07 -18.09 -4.73
N GLU A 154 13.89 -18.71 -4.74
CA GLU A 154 12.72 -18.21 -5.49
C GLU A 154 12.27 -16.84 -5.01
N ALA A 155 12.17 -16.65 -3.69
CA ALA A 155 11.81 -15.36 -3.09
C ALA A 155 12.84 -14.27 -3.43
N GLN A 156 14.13 -14.60 -3.44
CA GLN A 156 15.19 -13.69 -3.83
C GLN A 156 15.12 -13.31 -5.30
N ALA A 157 14.87 -14.29 -6.19
CA ALA A 157 14.72 -14.03 -7.62
C ALA A 157 13.53 -13.09 -7.88
N GLU A 158 12.40 -13.33 -7.22
CA GLU A 158 11.21 -12.47 -7.30
C GLU A 158 11.50 -11.05 -6.78
N THR A 159 12.21 -10.90 -5.68
CA THR A 159 12.60 -9.60 -5.15
C THR A 159 13.42 -8.79 -6.15
N LEU A 160 14.38 -9.43 -6.81
CA LEU A 160 15.22 -8.78 -7.83
C LEU A 160 14.42 -8.44 -9.09
N GLN A 161 13.48 -9.29 -9.50
CA GLN A 161 12.59 -9.03 -10.61
C GLN A 161 11.70 -7.80 -10.35
N MET A 162 11.13 -7.69 -9.16
CA MET A 162 10.33 -6.52 -8.77
C MET A 162 11.17 -5.24 -8.70
N LEU A 163 12.39 -5.33 -8.19
CA LEU A 163 13.31 -4.20 -8.18
C LEU A 163 13.62 -3.70 -9.60
N ASP A 164 13.79 -4.62 -10.55
CA ASP A 164 14.00 -4.24 -11.96
C ASP A 164 12.77 -3.57 -12.58
N ILE A 165 11.56 -4.02 -12.26
CA ILE A 165 10.32 -3.35 -12.70
C ILE A 165 10.25 -1.93 -12.14
N TYR A 166 10.57 -1.71 -10.87
CA TYR A 166 10.62 -0.37 -10.31
C TYR A 166 11.69 0.52 -10.96
N ARG A 167 12.83 -0.06 -11.31
CA ARG A 167 13.86 0.65 -12.11
C ARG A 167 13.29 1.08 -13.45
N GLN A 168 12.60 0.20 -14.18
CA GLN A 168 11.95 0.53 -15.46
C GLN A 168 10.91 1.65 -15.30
N VAL A 169 10.07 1.62 -14.27
CA VAL A 169 9.12 2.71 -13.97
C VAL A 169 9.85 4.04 -13.78
N ALA A 170 10.95 4.03 -13.02
CA ALA A 170 11.72 5.24 -12.74
C ALA A 170 12.41 5.78 -14.01
N GLU A 171 13.04 4.92 -14.80
CA GLU A 171 13.76 5.30 -16.02
C GLU A 171 12.80 5.72 -17.14
N ASP A 172 11.80 4.90 -17.44
CA ASP A 172 10.95 5.07 -18.62
C ASP A 172 9.89 6.19 -18.45
N LEU A 173 9.35 6.36 -17.22
CA LEU A 173 8.29 7.33 -16.96
C LEU A 173 8.76 8.60 -16.26
N MET A 174 9.76 8.50 -15.38
CA MET A 174 10.17 9.61 -14.52
C MET A 174 11.51 10.23 -14.95
N ALA A 175 12.23 9.61 -15.88
CA ALA A 175 13.55 10.02 -16.34
C ALA A 175 14.57 10.15 -15.17
N MET A 176 14.52 9.21 -14.23
CA MET A 176 15.35 9.19 -13.02
C MET A 176 16.49 8.19 -13.18
#